data_267405fd4c18de319c05fc5ee3420428
#
_entry.id   267405fd4c18de319c05fc5ee3420428
#
_cell.length_a   1.000
_cell.length_b   1.000
_cell.length_c   1.000
_cell.angle_alpha   90.00
_cell.angle_beta   90.00
_cell.angle_gamma   90.00
#
_symmetry.space_group_name_H-M   'P 1'
#
loop_
_entity.id
_entity.type
_entity.pdbx_description
1 polymer ?
#
loop_
_entity_poly.entity_id
_entity_poly.type
_entity_poly.pdbx_seq_one_letter_code
_entity_poly.pdbx_strand_id
1 'polypeptide(L)'
;MTNSRFTVTYHVRAAASDIEARAQGIAVEQSVEMPLAAINDEAVLSDIVGTVEGIDDIGDGLFAVRIGLATATVGQDAGQLLNMVFGNTSLHNDVILQDIAVPETLAQTFGGPRHGIEALRFRLKLHGRALTGSALKPQGLPTEGLATLAEHMARGGLDFIKDDHGLADQPYSRFAERVAACAAGVARGVRSTGHPTRYIPSLTGNLDQLREQAALAHDLGLDCVMLAPMICGFPAMQALVRECPDMAFFAHPSLGGAARIAPELLIGGLFRLMGADAVIFPSFGGRFGYSPATCRRLAVNARRSDDRMKAALPVPAGGMTVERTREILDFYGEDTMLLIGGNLLMARDQITRETERFTRAVANHNLG
;
A
#
# COMPACT_ATOMS: atom_id res chain seq x y z
N MET A 1 -25.36 -0.31 23.25
CA MET A 1 -24.29 -0.29 22.22
C MET A 1 -23.13 0.49 22.81
N THR A 2 -21.90 0.04 22.69
CA THR A 2 -20.73 0.78 23.21
C THR A 2 -20.61 2.07 22.40
N ASN A 3 -20.66 3.22 23.07
CA ASN A 3 -20.58 4.58 22.50
C ASN A 3 -19.15 4.89 22.01
N SER A 4 -18.53 3.94 21.29
CA SER A 4 -17.15 4.05 20.80
C SER A 4 -17.10 4.92 19.56
N ARG A 5 -16.29 5.98 19.61
CA ARG A 5 -16.04 6.88 18.49
C ARG A 5 -14.58 6.78 18.07
N PHE A 6 -14.30 7.19 16.84
CA PHE A 6 -12.97 7.37 16.32
C PHE A 6 -12.85 8.71 15.61
N THR A 7 -11.68 9.33 15.70
CA THR A 7 -11.44 10.64 15.13
C THR A 7 -11.00 10.54 13.68
N VAL A 8 -11.64 11.30 12.81
CA VAL A 8 -11.25 11.50 11.41
C VAL A 8 -10.80 12.96 11.25
N THR A 9 -9.64 13.19 10.66
CA THR A 9 -9.10 14.52 10.40
C THR A 9 -9.23 14.86 8.93
N TYR A 10 -9.84 16.00 8.65
CA TYR A 10 -9.97 16.57 7.31
C TYR A 10 -9.17 17.88 7.23
N HIS A 11 -8.54 18.11 6.08
CA HIS A 11 -8.09 19.47 5.72
C HIS A 11 -9.20 20.12 4.88
N VAL A 12 -9.73 21.22 5.38
CA VAL A 12 -10.86 21.93 4.78
C VAL A 12 -10.44 23.34 4.40
N ARG A 13 -10.67 23.72 3.14
CA ARG A 13 -10.45 25.09 2.66
C ARG A 13 -11.72 25.90 2.83
N ALA A 14 -11.69 26.94 3.65
CA ALA A 14 -12.84 27.79 3.93
C ALA A 14 -12.41 29.19 4.37
N ALA A 15 -13.34 30.15 4.39
CA ALA A 15 -13.16 31.39 5.13
C ALA A 15 -13.28 31.13 6.64
N ALA A 16 -12.57 31.91 7.46
CA ALA A 16 -12.63 31.78 8.91
C ALA A 16 -14.04 31.99 9.49
N SER A 17 -14.88 32.78 8.81
CA SER A 17 -16.29 32.95 9.18
C SER A 17 -17.17 31.72 8.94
N ASP A 18 -16.76 30.79 8.07
CA ASP A 18 -17.60 29.73 7.54
C ASP A 18 -17.19 28.34 8.02
N ILE A 19 -16.00 28.23 8.59
CA ILE A 19 -15.39 26.92 8.92
C ILE A 19 -16.18 26.13 9.95
N GLU A 20 -16.79 26.77 10.95
CA GLU A 20 -17.59 26.08 11.97
C GLU A 20 -18.84 25.44 11.35
N ALA A 21 -19.58 26.19 10.52
CA ALA A 21 -20.74 25.67 9.80
C ALA A 21 -20.34 24.56 8.82
N ARG A 22 -19.18 24.71 8.15
CA ARG A 22 -18.65 23.71 7.22
C ARG A 22 -18.26 22.42 7.93
N ALA A 23 -17.58 22.51 9.09
CA ALA A 23 -17.22 21.37 9.91
C ALA A 23 -18.46 20.61 10.41
N GLN A 24 -19.47 21.35 10.89
CA GLN A 24 -20.74 20.73 11.31
C GLN A 24 -21.45 20.05 10.14
N GLY A 25 -21.45 20.65 8.94
CA GLY A 25 -21.98 20.05 7.74
C GLY A 25 -21.31 18.71 7.39
N ILE A 26 -19.97 18.63 7.47
CA ILE A 26 -19.20 17.39 7.25
C ILE A 26 -19.55 16.34 8.32
N ALA A 27 -19.66 16.73 9.59
CA ALA A 27 -20.00 15.82 10.68
C ALA A 27 -21.38 15.16 10.49
N VAL A 28 -22.36 15.94 10.04
CA VAL A 28 -23.70 15.45 9.72
C VAL A 28 -23.70 14.57 8.49
N GLU A 29 -23.04 15.00 7.41
CA GLU A 29 -22.98 14.26 6.14
C GLU A 29 -22.35 12.88 6.31
N GLN A 30 -21.23 12.79 7.05
CA GLN A 30 -20.50 11.53 7.29
C GLN A 30 -21.09 10.68 8.42
N SER A 31 -22.27 11.00 8.93
CA SER A 31 -22.93 10.21 9.98
C SER A 31 -24.38 9.87 9.67
N VAL A 32 -25.28 10.85 9.58
CA VAL A 32 -26.73 10.64 9.43
C VAL A 32 -27.30 11.15 8.12
N GLU A 33 -26.55 11.98 7.38
CA GLU A 33 -26.91 12.49 6.03
C GLU A 33 -28.30 13.14 5.97
N MET A 34 -28.75 13.75 7.07
CA MET A 34 -30.07 14.41 7.12
C MET A 34 -30.08 15.55 8.14
N PRO A 35 -31.00 16.53 8.02
CA PRO A 35 -31.17 17.59 9.00
C PRO A 35 -31.43 17.04 10.39
N LEU A 36 -30.68 17.45 11.40
CA LEU A 36 -30.79 16.96 12.79
C LEU A 36 -32.18 17.18 13.36
N ALA A 37 -32.87 18.29 13.00
CA ALA A 37 -34.21 18.59 13.45
C ALA A 37 -35.28 17.57 12.98
N ALA A 38 -34.96 16.74 11.99
CA ALA A 38 -35.85 15.69 11.50
C ALA A 38 -35.60 14.32 12.18
N ILE A 39 -34.64 14.23 13.09
CA ILE A 39 -34.33 13.02 13.84
C ILE A 39 -35.08 13.05 15.16
N ASN A 40 -36.02 12.11 15.35
CA ASN A 40 -36.83 12.00 16.56
C ASN A 40 -36.25 11.01 17.59
N ASP A 41 -35.25 10.21 17.22
CA ASP A 41 -34.65 9.22 18.09
C ASP A 41 -33.43 9.81 18.82
N GLU A 42 -33.54 9.94 20.14
CA GLU A 42 -32.50 10.50 20.99
C GLU A 42 -31.19 9.66 20.97
N ALA A 43 -31.30 8.34 20.82
CA ALA A 43 -30.15 7.49 20.74
C ALA A 43 -29.38 7.70 19.42
N VAL A 44 -30.05 7.97 18.32
CA VAL A 44 -29.40 8.37 17.05
C VAL A 44 -28.70 9.70 17.22
N LEU A 45 -29.33 10.68 17.86
CA LEU A 45 -28.71 12.00 18.09
C LEU A 45 -27.46 11.92 18.99
N SER A 46 -27.50 11.10 20.05
CA SER A 46 -26.40 10.98 21.00
C SER A 46 -25.30 10.05 20.53
N ASP A 47 -25.64 8.92 19.91
CA ASP A 47 -24.69 7.83 19.67
C ASP A 47 -24.14 7.81 18.25
N ILE A 48 -24.91 8.27 17.25
CA ILE A 48 -24.56 8.13 15.83
C ILE A 48 -24.10 9.43 15.21
N VAL A 49 -24.79 10.57 15.48
CA VAL A 49 -24.44 11.86 14.86
C VAL A 49 -22.96 12.20 15.09
N GLY A 50 -22.25 12.55 14.01
CA GLY A 50 -20.85 12.98 14.07
C GLY A 50 -20.68 14.26 14.90
N THR A 51 -19.58 14.35 15.64
CA THR A 51 -19.26 15.49 16.51
C THR A 51 -17.99 16.19 16.04
N VAL A 52 -18.03 17.52 15.95
CA VAL A 52 -16.83 18.32 15.72
C VAL A 52 -16.02 18.34 17.02
N GLU A 53 -14.82 17.72 16.99
CA GLU A 53 -13.93 17.62 18.17
C GLU A 53 -12.89 18.75 18.22
N GLY A 54 -12.63 19.40 17.08
CA GLY A 54 -11.71 20.53 17.03
C GLY A 54 -11.52 21.07 15.63
N ILE A 55 -11.16 22.34 15.57
CA ILE A 55 -10.84 23.08 14.35
C ILE A 55 -9.58 23.88 14.62
N ASP A 56 -8.50 23.62 13.87
CA ASP A 56 -7.25 24.36 13.97
C ASP A 56 -6.97 25.07 12.65
N ASP A 57 -6.68 26.34 12.68
CA ASP A 57 -6.19 27.10 11.53
C ASP A 57 -4.74 26.68 11.25
N ILE A 58 -4.48 26.14 10.06
CA ILE A 58 -3.14 25.70 9.62
C ILE A 58 -2.55 26.63 8.55
N GLY A 59 -3.16 27.80 8.34
CA GLY A 59 -2.71 28.87 7.45
C GLY A 59 -3.30 28.77 6.03
N ASP A 60 -3.17 29.86 5.29
CA ASP A 60 -3.60 29.98 3.88
C ASP A 60 -5.08 29.62 3.62
N GLY A 61 -5.98 29.87 4.58
CA GLY A 61 -7.40 29.51 4.50
C GLY A 61 -7.66 28.00 4.54
N LEU A 62 -6.73 27.26 5.11
CA LEU A 62 -6.83 25.82 5.33
C LEU A 62 -6.99 25.52 6.81
N PHE A 63 -7.89 24.64 7.15
CA PHE A 63 -8.19 24.23 8.52
C PHE A 63 -8.07 22.73 8.69
N ALA A 64 -7.47 22.28 9.80
CA ALA A 64 -7.53 20.88 10.23
C ALA A 64 -8.78 20.70 11.10
N VAL A 65 -9.76 19.97 10.57
CA VAL A 65 -11.03 19.70 11.23
C VAL A 65 -11.04 18.26 11.71
N ARG A 66 -11.21 18.05 13.01
CA ARG A 66 -11.33 16.73 13.63
C ARG A 66 -12.81 16.43 13.93
N ILE A 67 -13.27 15.28 13.44
CA ILE A 67 -14.65 14.82 13.61
C ILE A 67 -14.66 13.43 14.22
N GLY A 68 -15.39 13.27 15.31
CA GLY A 68 -15.67 12.00 15.96
C GLY A 68 -16.84 11.28 15.28
N LEU A 69 -16.59 10.12 14.68
CA LEU A 69 -17.60 9.26 14.06
C LEU A 69 -17.87 8.02 14.92
N ALA A 70 -19.10 7.54 14.91
CA ALA A 70 -19.46 6.33 15.65
C ALA A 70 -18.88 5.08 14.99
N THR A 71 -18.14 4.24 15.74
CA THR A 71 -17.57 2.99 15.24
C THR A 71 -18.65 2.01 14.74
N ALA A 72 -19.83 2.09 15.35
CA ALA A 72 -20.98 1.24 15.00
C ALA A 72 -21.45 1.41 13.55
N THR A 73 -21.20 2.57 12.91
CA THR A 73 -21.60 2.82 11.52
C THR A 73 -20.69 2.12 10.48
N VAL A 74 -19.51 1.70 10.88
CA VAL A 74 -18.52 1.02 10.01
C VAL A 74 -18.77 -0.49 9.94
N GLY A 75 -19.07 -1.12 11.07
CA GLY A 75 -19.18 -2.58 11.16
C GLY A 75 -17.84 -3.28 10.82
N GLN A 76 -17.91 -4.30 9.97
CA GLN A 76 -16.75 -5.13 9.56
C GLN A 76 -16.41 -4.99 8.06
N ASP A 77 -16.98 -4.02 7.38
CA ASP A 77 -16.87 -3.84 5.93
C ASP A 77 -15.87 -2.73 5.61
N ALA A 78 -14.84 -3.08 4.82
CA ALA A 78 -13.81 -2.15 4.37
C ALA A 78 -14.36 -1.06 3.42
N GLY A 79 -15.36 -1.37 2.62
CA GLY A 79 -16.06 -0.40 1.78
C GLY A 79 -16.86 0.58 2.61
N GLN A 80 -17.58 0.07 3.63
CA GLN A 80 -18.33 0.91 4.56
C GLN A 80 -17.41 1.82 5.40
N LEU A 81 -16.22 1.36 5.80
CA LEU A 81 -15.24 2.25 6.43
C LEU A 81 -14.95 3.46 5.54
N LEU A 82 -14.61 3.23 4.27
CA LEU A 82 -14.31 4.32 3.33
C LEU A 82 -15.51 5.23 3.12
N ASN A 83 -16.70 4.65 2.99
CA ASN A 83 -17.94 5.40 2.84
C ASN A 83 -18.21 6.32 4.05
N MET A 84 -18.06 5.79 5.25
CA MET A 84 -18.32 6.58 6.48
C MET A 84 -17.25 7.65 6.73
N VAL A 85 -16.00 7.43 6.34
CA VAL A 85 -14.96 8.46 6.57
C VAL A 85 -14.85 9.47 5.44
N PHE A 86 -15.25 9.15 4.20
CA PHE A 86 -15.05 10.05 3.05
C PHE A 86 -16.02 9.78 1.88
N GLY A 87 -17.18 9.21 2.11
CA GLY A 87 -18.19 8.93 1.07
C GLY A 87 -18.62 10.19 0.30
N ASN A 88 -19.74 10.76 0.65
CA ASN A 88 -20.29 11.96 -0.02
C ASN A 88 -19.38 13.19 0.15
N THR A 89 -18.69 13.34 1.28
CA THR A 89 -17.74 14.44 1.50
C THR A 89 -16.61 14.44 0.44
N SER A 90 -16.29 13.30 -0.16
CA SER A 90 -15.32 13.21 -1.25
C SER A 90 -15.77 13.95 -2.52
N LEU A 91 -17.02 14.27 -2.68
CA LEU A 91 -17.56 15.04 -3.83
C LEU A 91 -17.26 16.54 -3.73
N HIS A 92 -16.88 17.03 -2.56
CA HIS A 92 -16.54 18.43 -2.33
C HIS A 92 -15.05 18.70 -2.66
N ASN A 93 -14.77 19.77 -3.40
CA ASN A 93 -13.42 20.12 -3.84
C ASN A 93 -12.56 20.76 -2.75
N ASP A 94 -13.18 21.25 -1.69
CA ASP A 94 -12.57 21.97 -0.57
C ASP A 94 -12.09 21.06 0.57
N VAL A 95 -12.33 19.74 0.48
CA VAL A 95 -12.03 18.77 1.55
C VAL A 95 -11.03 17.71 1.09
N ILE A 96 -10.04 17.44 1.93
CA ILE A 96 -9.09 16.33 1.80
C ILE A 96 -9.17 15.50 3.07
N LEU A 97 -9.31 14.18 2.94
CA LEU A 97 -9.19 13.26 4.07
C LEU A 97 -7.70 13.15 4.44
N GLN A 98 -7.34 13.62 5.64
CA GLN A 98 -5.94 13.73 6.07
C GLN A 98 -5.48 12.58 6.94
N ASP A 99 -6.28 12.17 7.93
CA ASP A 99 -5.90 11.12 8.87
C ASP A 99 -7.11 10.46 9.53
N ILE A 100 -6.91 9.24 10.04
CA ILE A 100 -7.87 8.47 10.82
C ILE A 100 -7.16 7.91 12.05
N ALA A 101 -7.64 8.28 13.24
CA ALA A 101 -7.22 7.62 14.47
C ALA A 101 -7.95 6.28 14.61
N VAL A 102 -7.36 5.21 14.08
CA VAL A 102 -7.98 3.88 14.06
C VAL A 102 -8.06 3.33 15.48
N PRO A 103 -9.27 3.10 16.04
CA PRO A 103 -9.42 2.52 17.37
C PRO A 103 -9.08 1.02 17.36
N GLU A 104 -8.82 0.47 18.52
CA GLU A 104 -8.47 -0.94 18.69
C GLU A 104 -9.51 -1.88 18.07
N THR A 105 -10.78 -1.59 18.24
CA THR A 105 -11.89 -2.38 17.71
C THR A 105 -11.85 -2.48 16.18
N LEU A 106 -11.57 -1.39 15.47
CA LEU A 106 -11.41 -1.41 14.01
C LEU A 106 -10.09 -2.05 13.59
N ALA A 107 -8.99 -1.81 14.32
CA ALA A 107 -7.72 -2.48 14.07
C ALA A 107 -7.85 -4.01 14.17
N GLN A 108 -8.53 -4.51 15.20
CA GLN A 108 -8.82 -5.94 15.35
C GLN A 108 -9.76 -6.47 14.24
N THR A 109 -10.75 -5.69 13.85
CA THR A 109 -11.71 -6.06 12.78
C THR A 109 -11.03 -6.24 11.43
N PHE A 110 -10.14 -5.32 11.06
CA PHE A 110 -9.45 -5.36 9.76
C PHE A 110 -8.15 -6.15 9.81
N GLY A 111 -7.49 -6.23 10.94
CA GLY A 111 -6.36 -7.11 11.24
C GLY A 111 -4.99 -6.58 10.82
N GLY A 112 -4.90 -5.73 9.82
CA GLY A 112 -3.62 -5.22 9.30
C GLY A 112 -2.72 -6.30 8.69
N PRO A 113 -1.40 -6.03 8.56
CA PRO A 113 -0.45 -6.97 7.99
C PRO A 113 -0.40 -8.29 8.75
N ARG A 114 -0.59 -9.38 8.06
CA ARG A 114 -0.52 -10.71 8.67
C ARG A 114 0.93 -11.15 8.92
N HIS A 115 1.79 -10.85 7.97
CA HIS A 115 3.20 -11.23 7.98
C HIS A 115 4.10 -10.08 8.42
N GLY A 116 3.99 -8.91 7.76
CA GLY A 116 4.77 -7.73 8.04
C GLY A 116 6.26 -7.87 7.68
N ILE A 117 7.07 -6.90 8.10
CA ILE A 117 8.51 -6.83 7.78
C ILE A 117 9.26 -8.08 8.26
N GLU A 118 9.02 -8.49 9.50
CA GLU A 118 9.74 -9.59 10.16
C GLU A 118 9.60 -10.91 9.40
N ALA A 119 8.36 -11.28 9.04
CA ALA A 119 8.12 -12.52 8.32
C ALA A 119 8.64 -12.47 6.88
N LEU A 120 8.61 -11.30 6.21
CA LEU A 120 9.22 -11.12 4.90
C LEU A 120 10.74 -11.33 4.96
N ARG A 121 11.41 -10.78 6.00
CA ARG A 121 12.84 -11.01 6.26
C ARG A 121 13.15 -12.47 6.57
N PHE A 122 12.32 -13.10 7.40
CA PHE A 122 12.48 -14.50 7.78
C PHE A 122 12.42 -15.44 6.56
N ARG A 123 11.48 -15.20 5.61
CA ARG A 123 11.36 -15.97 4.37
C ARG A 123 12.61 -15.90 3.49
N LEU A 124 13.34 -14.78 3.56
CA LEU A 124 14.58 -14.54 2.82
C LEU A 124 15.83 -14.93 3.62
N LYS A 125 15.68 -15.21 4.93
CA LYS A 125 16.79 -15.40 5.88
C LYS A 125 17.75 -14.20 5.89
N LEU A 126 17.22 -12.99 5.80
CA LEU A 126 17.98 -11.74 5.66
C LEU A 126 17.66 -10.77 6.79
N HIS A 127 18.71 -10.35 7.48
CA HIS A 127 18.67 -9.36 8.55
C HIS A 127 19.79 -8.33 8.37
N GLY A 128 19.66 -7.16 9.01
CA GLY A 128 20.72 -6.15 9.08
C GLY A 128 21.03 -5.41 7.79
N ARG A 129 20.15 -5.44 6.79
CA ARG A 129 20.20 -4.61 5.58
C ARG A 129 18.82 -4.36 4.99
N ALA A 130 18.71 -3.34 4.16
CA ALA A 130 17.51 -3.13 3.36
C ALA A 130 17.30 -4.26 2.35
N LEU A 131 16.05 -4.43 1.91
CA LEU A 131 15.68 -5.39 0.88
C LEU A 131 15.76 -4.77 -0.51
N THR A 132 15.95 -5.60 -1.52
CA THR A 132 16.10 -5.20 -2.92
C THR A 132 14.97 -5.78 -3.76
N GLY A 133 14.45 -4.98 -4.69
CA GLY A 133 13.40 -5.42 -5.60
C GLY A 133 13.51 -4.82 -7.00
N SER A 134 12.93 -5.51 -7.97
CA SER A 134 12.73 -4.99 -9.33
C SER A 134 11.41 -5.47 -9.92
N ALA A 135 11.04 -4.91 -11.08
CA ALA A 135 9.81 -5.22 -11.77
C ALA A 135 10.07 -5.77 -13.16
N LEU A 136 9.33 -6.80 -13.56
CA LEU A 136 9.37 -7.36 -14.91
C LEU A 136 8.69 -6.41 -15.89
N LYS A 137 9.44 -5.92 -16.87
CA LYS A 137 9.05 -4.94 -17.90
C LYS A 137 9.80 -5.21 -19.20
N PRO A 138 9.35 -4.66 -20.34
CA PRO A 138 8.12 -3.89 -20.54
C PRO A 138 6.86 -4.76 -20.68
N GLN A 139 5.71 -4.13 -20.64
CA GLN A 139 4.48 -4.75 -21.17
C GLN A 139 4.66 -5.08 -22.65
N GLY A 140 3.98 -6.14 -23.12
CA GLY A 140 4.10 -6.62 -24.49
C GLY A 140 5.18 -7.70 -24.68
N LEU A 141 6.04 -7.95 -23.68
CA LEU A 141 6.94 -9.10 -23.74
C LEU A 141 6.14 -10.41 -23.64
N PRO A 142 6.52 -11.42 -24.45
CA PRO A 142 5.96 -12.77 -24.29
C PRO A 142 6.43 -13.40 -22.99
N THR A 143 5.71 -14.42 -22.57
CA THR A 143 5.95 -15.16 -21.32
C THR A 143 7.41 -15.60 -21.14
N GLU A 144 8.03 -16.16 -22.19
CA GLU A 144 9.42 -16.63 -22.17
C GLU A 144 10.43 -15.50 -21.96
N GLY A 145 10.15 -14.31 -22.51
CA GLY A 145 10.98 -13.11 -22.33
C GLY A 145 10.95 -12.63 -20.89
N LEU A 146 9.76 -12.61 -20.27
CA LEU A 146 9.59 -12.24 -18.85
C LEU A 146 10.26 -13.28 -17.92
N ALA A 147 10.13 -14.57 -18.23
CA ALA A 147 10.75 -15.65 -17.45
C ALA A 147 12.29 -15.60 -17.51
N THR A 148 12.86 -15.31 -18.69
CA THR A 148 14.31 -15.13 -18.88
C THR A 148 14.81 -13.91 -18.08
N LEU A 149 14.08 -12.81 -18.14
CA LEU A 149 14.40 -11.62 -17.37
C LEU A 149 14.38 -11.90 -15.86
N ALA A 150 13.35 -12.61 -15.38
CA ALA A 150 13.22 -13.00 -13.98
C ALA A 150 14.40 -13.88 -13.53
N GLU A 151 14.83 -14.84 -14.36
CA GLU A 151 16.01 -15.67 -14.09
C GLU A 151 17.29 -14.84 -13.95
N HIS A 152 17.53 -13.92 -14.91
CA HIS A 152 18.72 -13.06 -14.89
C HIS A 152 18.75 -12.15 -13.65
N MET A 153 17.64 -11.58 -13.26
CA MET A 153 17.51 -10.78 -12.04
C MET A 153 17.75 -11.62 -10.77
N ALA A 154 17.20 -12.84 -10.73
CA ALA A 154 17.44 -13.76 -9.61
C ALA A 154 18.91 -14.19 -9.52
N ARG A 155 19.58 -14.41 -10.65
CA ARG A 155 21.04 -14.65 -10.69
C ARG A 155 21.84 -13.46 -10.16
N GLY A 156 21.35 -12.23 -10.33
CA GLY A 156 21.96 -11.03 -9.75
C GLY A 156 21.72 -10.86 -8.25
N GLY A 157 20.97 -11.78 -7.60
CA GLY A 157 20.77 -11.81 -6.15
C GLY A 157 19.71 -10.85 -5.62
N LEU A 158 18.70 -10.45 -6.43
CA LEU A 158 17.57 -9.69 -5.92
C LEU A 158 16.77 -10.49 -4.87
N ASP A 159 16.28 -9.79 -3.86
CA ASP A 159 15.42 -10.39 -2.85
C ASP A 159 14.02 -10.63 -3.39
N PHE A 160 13.47 -9.65 -4.13
CA PHE A 160 12.14 -9.73 -4.72
C PHE A 160 12.14 -9.34 -6.20
N ILE A 161 11.41 -10.11 -6.99
CA ILE A 161 11.09 -9.80 -8.40
C ILE A 161 9.57 -9.79 -8.52
N LYS A 162 9.00 -8.64 -8.90
CA LYS A 162 7.56 -8.54 -9.07
C LYS A 162 7.16 -8.37 -10.52
N ASP A 163 5.94 -8.76 -10.85
CA ASP A 163 5.30 -8.30 -12.08
C ASP A 163 5.23 -6.77 -12.12
N ASP A 164 5.28 -6.18 -13.30
CA ASP A 164 4.77 -4.82 -13.43
C ASP A 164 3.28 -4.78 -13.08
N HIS A 165 2.83 -3.66 -12.49
CA HIS A 165 1.42 -3.51 -12.11
C HIS A 165 0.46 -3.54 -13.30
N GLY A 166 0.96 -3.33 -14.51
CA GLY A 166 0.19 -3.42 -15.74
C GLY A 166 0.14 -4.82 -16.36
N LEU A 167 0.90 -5.79 -15.84
CA LEU A 167 0.79 -7.18 -16.28
C LEU A 167 -0.47 -7.81 -15.65
N ALA A 168 -1.39 -8.20 -16.51
CA ALA A 168 -2.66 -8.82 -16.18
C ALA A 168 -2.80 -10.17 -16.92
N ASP A 169 -3.96 -10.52 -17.41
CA ASP A 169 -4.18 -11.70 -18.25
C ASP A 169 -4.27 -11.32 -19.75
N GLN A 170 -3.23 -10.68 -20.27
CA GLN A 170 -3.20 -10.23 -21.65
C GLN A 170 -2.93 -11.37 -22.65
N PRO A 171 -3.36 -11.25 -23.93
CA PRO A 171 -3.17 -12.28 -24.95
C PRO A 171 -1.70 -12.64 -25.23
N TYR A 172 -0.78 -11.68 -25.07
CA TYR A 172 0.65 -11.88 -25.29
C TYR A 172 1.37 -12.52 -24.12
N SER A 173 0.72 -12.58 -22.94
CA SER A 173 1.28 -13.19 -21.72
C SER A 173 0.14 -13.49 -20.74
N ARG A 174 -0.49 -14.67 -20.92
CA ARG A 174 -1.57 -15.12 -20.05
C ARG A 174 -1.09 -15.29 -18.62
N PHE A 175 -1.94 -14.94 -17.64
CA PHE A 175 -1.56 -14.96 -16.23
C PHE A 175 -0.97 -16.30 -15.82
N ALA A 176 -1.69 -17.40 -16.07
CA ALA A 176 -1.27 -18.73 -15.63
C ALA A 176 0.07 -19.17 -16.26
N GLU A 177 0.26 -18.93 -17.56
CA GLU A 177 1.49 -19.26 -18.27
C GLU A 177 2.67 -18.41 -17.77
N ARG A 178 2.46 -17.09 -17.62
CA ARG A 178 3.47 -16.17 -17.14
C ARG A 178 3.94 -16.50 -15.74
N VAL A 179 2.99 -16.70 -14.82
CA VAL A 179 3.33 -16.93 -13.41
C VAL A 179 4.11 -18.23 -13.25
N ALA A 180 3.70 -19.30 -13.94
CA ALA A 180 4.42 -20.57 -13.94
C ALA A 180 5.84 -20.43 -14.53
N ALA A 181 5.98 -19.76 -15.68
CA ALA A 181 7.25 -19.60 -16.35
C ALA A 181 8.22 -18.69 -15.57
N CYS A 182 7.73 -17.56 -15.01
CA CYS A 182 8.54 -16.66 -14.20
C CYS A 182 8.96 -17.32 -12.88
N ALA A 183 8.07 -18.04 -12.20
CA ALA A 183 8.41 -18.83 -11.02
C ALA A 183 9.52 -19.86 -11.31
N ALA A 184 9.41 -20.58 -12.44
CA ALA A 184 10.47 -21.50 -12.87
C ALA A 184 11.78 -20.78 -13.21
N GLY A 185 11.73 -19.58 -13.83
CA GLY A 185 12.90 -18.74 -14.09
C GLY A 185 13.59 -18.31 -12.81
N VAL A 186 12.85 -17.78 -11.85
CA VAL A 186 13.38 -17.42 -10.52
C VAL A 186 13.99 -18.64 -9.84
N ALA A 187 13.33 -19.79 -9.86
CA ALA A 187 13.86 -21.01 -9.26
C ALA A 187 15.19 -21.45 -9.89
N ARG A 188 15.40 -21.25 -11.21
CA ARG A 188 16.71 -21.52 -11.86
C ARG A 188 17.78 -20.55 -11.34
N GLY A 189 17.45 -19.25 -11.21
CA GLY A 189 18.36 -18.28 -10.63
C GLY A 189 18.73 -18.60 -9.18
N VAL A 190 17.76 -18.94 -8.34
CA VAL A 190 17.96 -19.37 -6.95
C VAL A 190 18.89 -20.59 -6.87
N ARG A 191 18.67 -21.60 -7.72
CA ARG A 191 19.56 -22.79 -7.75
C ARG A 191 20.99 -22.44 -8.12
N SER A 192 21.21 -21.44 -8.97
CA SER A 192 22.56 -21.04 -9.41
C SER A 192 23.34 -20.25 -8.38
N THR A 193 22.65 -19.51 -7.51
CA THR A 193 23.26 -18.57 -6.55
C THR A 193 23.11 -18.99 -5.08
N GLY A 194 22.11 -19.80 -4.77
CA GLY A 194 21.68 -20.10 -3.39
C GLY A 194 20.93 -18.96 -2.71
N HIS A 195 20.75 -17.80 -3.38
CA HIS A 195 20.03 -16.67 -2.82
C HIS A 195 18.50 -16.89 -2.93
N PRO A 196 17.70 -16.74 -1.84
CA PRO A 196 16.30 -17.14 -1.81
C PRO A 196 15.35 -16.06 -2.41
N THR A 197 15.59 -15.66 -3.65
CA THR A 197 14.74 -14.70 -4.39
C THR A 197 13.28 -15.13 -4.40
N ARG A 198 12.35 -14.19 -4.16
CA ARG A 198 10.91 -14.41 -4.24
C ARG A 198 10.30 -13.71 -5.45
N TYR A 199 9.37 -14.40 -6.10
CA TYR A 199 8.58 -13.83 -7.19
C TYR A 199 7.21 -13.38 -6.68
N ILE A 200 6.75 -12.21 -7.13
CA ILE A 200 5.50 -11.56 -6.72
C ILE A 200 4.64 -11.31 -7.96
N PRO A 201 3.72 -12.21 -8.32
CA PRO A 201 2.79 -11.97 -9.42
C PRO A 201 1.78 -10.88 -9.07
N SER A 202 1.34 -10.11 -10.09
CA SER A 202 0.30 -9.08 -9.97
C SER A 202 -1.07 -9.68 -10.22
N LEU A 203 -1.92 -9.68 -9.19
CA LEU A 203 -3.32 -10.13 -9.30
C LEU A 203 -4.19 -9.03 -9.89
N THR A 204 -5.05 -9.37 -10.86
CA THR A 204 -5.91 -8.40 -11.55
C THR A 204 -7.23 -9.04 -11.95
N GLY A 205 -8.30 -8.25 -11.97
CA GLY A 205 -9.62 -8.71 -12.35
C GLY A 205 -10.69 -8.50 -11.27
N ASN A 206 -11.83 -9.16 -11.40
CA ASN A 206 -12.86 -9.19 -10.38
C ASN A 206 -12.47 -10.12 -9.21
N LEU A 207 -13.27 -10.17 -8.16
CA LEU A 207 -12.93 -10.93 -6.95
C LEU A 207 -12.72 -12.44 -7.22
N ASP A 208 -13.52 -13.05 -8.10
CA ASP A 208 -13.39 -14.46 -8.40
C ASP A 208 -12.10 -14.75 -9.18
N GLN A 209 -11.76 -13.89 -10.15
CA GLN A 209 -10.48 -13.95 -10.87
C GLN A 209 -9.28 -13.75 -9.94
N LEU A 210 -9.39 -12.84 -8.99
CA LEU A 210 -8.35 -12.62 -7.98
C LEU A 210 -8.14 -13.86 -7.10
N ARG A 211 -9.23 -14.55 -6.70
CA ARG A 211 -9.18 -15.81 -5.94
C ARG A 211 -8.50 -16.92 -6.74
N GLU A 212 -8.92 -17.10 -7.99
CA GLU A 212 -8.32 -18.10 -8.90
C GLU A 212 -6.82 -17.86 -9.10
N GLN A 213 -6.44 -16.61 -9.32
CA GLN A 213 -5.04 -16.21 -9.49
C GLN A 213 -4.22 -16.42 -8.21
N ALA A 214 -4.77 -16.09 -7.04
CA ALA A 214 -4.11 -16.31 -5.75
C ALA A 214 -3.94 -17.82 -5.47
N ALA A 215 -4.95 -18.64 -5.75
CA ALA A 215 -4.89 -20.09 -5.62
C ALA A 215 -3.81 -20.69 -6.54
N LEU A 216 -3.76 -20.28 -7.81
CA LEU A 216 -2.71 -20.70 -8.75
C LEU A 216 -1.31 -20.31 -8.27
N ALA A 217 -1.14 -19.11 -7.76
CA ALA A 217 0.16 -18.66 -7.21
C ALA A 217 0.57 -19.53 -6.02
N HIS A 218 -0.37 -19.84 -5.12
CA HIS A 218 -0.15 -20.73 -3.98
C HIS A 218 0.23 -22.16 -4.43
N ASP A 219 -0.47 -22.72 -5.40
CA ASP A 219 -0.21 -24.08 -5.93
C ASP A 219 1.17 -24.18 -6.60
N LEU A 220 1.69 -23.06 -7.12
CA LEU A 220 3.06 -22.95 -7.65
C LEU A 220 4.11 -22.74 -6.54
N GLY A 221 3.72 -22.74 -5.28
CA GLY A 221 4.60 -22.54 -4.12
C GLY A 221 5.04 -21.09 -3.91
N LEU A 222 4.32 -20.13 -4.48
CA LEU A 222 4.57 -18.71 -4.23
C LEU A 222 3.89 -18.29 -2.93
N ASP A 223 4.56 -17.45 -2.16
CA ASP A 223 4.13 -16.97 -0.85
C ASP A 223 3.92 -15.45 -0.77
N CYS A 224 4.01 -14.78 -1.93
CA CYS A 224 3.82 -13.34 -2.07
C CYS A 224 3.01 -13.03 -3.33
N VAL A 225 2.10 -12.07 -3.24
CA VAL A 225 1.35 -11.54 -4.39
C VAL A 225 1.24 -10.01 -4.30
N MET A 226 0.96 -9.36 -5.41
CA MET A 226 0.72 -7.92 -5.47
C MET A 226 -0.67 -7.65 -6.03
N LEU A 227 -1.34 -6.61 -5.52
CA LEU A 227 -2.55 -6.06 -6.09
C LEU A 227 -2.58 -4.52 -5.93
N ALA A 228 -3.47 -3.86 -6.64
CA ALA A 228 -3.69 -2.42 -6.54
C ALA A 228 -5.03 -2.15 -5.83
N PRO A 229 -5.04 -1.78 -4.53
CA PRO A 229 -6.28 -1.68 -3.74
C PRO A 229 -7.28 -0.66 -4.30
N MET A 230 -6.79 0.41 -4.93
CA MET A 230 -7.64 1.43 -5.56
C MET A 230 -8.27 0.96 -6.89
N ILE A 231 -7.79 -0.14 -7.46
CA ILE A 231 -8.33 -0.73 -8.69
C ILE A 231 -9.26 -1.89 -8.36
N CYS A 232 -8.81 -2.85 -7.54
CA CYS A 232 -9.62 -4.02 -7.20
C CYS A 232 -10.67 -3.74 -6.10
N GLY A 233 -10.52 -2.64 -5.37
CA GLY A 233 -11.35 -2.29 -4.22
C GLY A 233 -10.84 -2.85 -2.89
N PHE A 234 -11.02 -2.07 -1.83
CA PHE A 234 -10.63 -2.46 -0.46
C PHE A 234 -11.35 -3.74 0.02
N PRO A 235 -12.68 -3.91 -0.23
CA PRO A 235 -13.35 -5.16 0.16
C PRO A 235 -12.75 -6.40 -0.50
N ALA A 236 -12.36 -6.33 -1.77
CA ALA A 236 -11.72 -7.45 -2.46
C ALA A 236 -10.34 -7.78 -1.86
N MET A 237 -9.53 -6.75 -1.57
CA MET A 237 -8.25 -6.94 -0.88
C MET A 237 -8.45 -7.59 0.49
N GLN A 238 -9.38 -7.08 1.30
CA GLN A 238 -9.67 -7.62 2.63
C GLN A 238 -10.11 -9.08 2.58
N ALA A 239 -10.97 -9.44 1.62
CA ALA A 239 -11.41 -10.83 1.42
C ALA A 239 -10.21 -11.74 1.13
N LEU A 240 -9.36 -11.37 0.18
CA LEU A 240 -8.17 -12.16 -0.18
C LEU A 240 -7.18 -12.33 0.97
N VAL A 241 -6.89 -11.27 1.72
CA VAL A 241 -5.99 -11.34 2.90
C VAL A 241 -6.53 -12.32 3.95
N ARG A 242 -7.84 -12.41 4.12
CA ARG A 242 -8.47 -13.36 5.04
C ARG A 242 -8.45 -14.79 4.52
N GLU A 243 -8.72 -14.96 3.23
CA GLU A 243 -8.82 -16.27 2.56
C GLU A 243 -7.45 -16.90 2.29
N CYS A 244 -6.39 -16.10 2.15
CA CYS A 244 -5.03 -16.55 1.82
C CYS A 244 -4.04 -16.26 2.97
N PRO A 245 -4.15 -16.94 4.13
CA PRO A 245 -3.40 -16.63 5.34
C PRO A 245 -1.88 -16.82 5.22
N ASP A 246 -1.41 -17.63 4.28
CA ASP A 246 0.00 -17.95 4.09
C ASP A 246 0.69 -17.02 3.08
N MET A 247 -0.09 -16.19 2.38
CA MET A 247 0.41 -15.24 1.38
C MET A 247 0.66 -13.86 1.96
N ALA A 248 1.79 -13.26 1.60
CA ALA A 248 2.08 -11.85 1.88
C ALA A 248 1.57 -10.96 0.74
N PHE A 249 0.93 -9.86 1.09
CA PHE A 249 0.28 -8.95 0.15
C PHE A 249 1.09 -7.66 -0.02
N PHE A 250 1.50 -7.38 -1.26
CA PHE A 250 2.13 -6.13 -1.68
C PHE A 250 1.07 -5.22 -2.29
N ALA A 251 0.88 -4.02 -1.74
CA ALA A 251 -0.09 -3.07 -2.25
C ALA A 251 0.58 -2.06 -3.20
N HIS A 252 0.05 -1.96 -4.44
CA HIS A 252 0.53 -1.01 -5.44
C HIS A 252 -0.32 0.27 -5.44
N PRO A 253 0.27 1.48 -5.55
CA PRO A 253 -0.43 2.76 -5.41
C PRO A 253 -1.18 3.21 -6.68
N SER A 254 -1.32 2.37 -7.70
CA SER A 254 -2.06 2.70 -8.92
C SER A 254 -3.43 3.27 -8.59
N LEU A 255 -3.81 4.35 -9.27
CA LEU A 255 -5.05 5.12 -9.07
C LEU A 255 -5.15 5.84 -7.70
N GLY A 256 -4.17 5.72 -6.82
CA GLY A 256 -4.17 6.38 -5.51
C GLY A 256 -4.17 7.92 -5.58
N GLY A 257 -3.68 8.50 -6.68
CA GLY A 257 -3.73 9.94 -6.90
C GLY A 257 -5.10 10.47 -7.35
N ALA A 258 -6.05 9.62 -7.68
CA ALA A 258 -7.41 10.03 -8.07
C ALA A 258 -8.29 10.42 -6.87
N ALA A 259 -8.00 9.91 -5.67
CA ALA A 259 -8.72 10.23 -4.45
C ALA A 259 -8.11 11.47 -3.76
N ARG A 260 -8.99 12.30 -3.16
CA ARG A 260 -8.55 13.37 -2.26
C ARG A 260 -8.29 12.85 -0.85
N ILE A 261 -7.41 11.88 -0.76
CA ILE A 261 -6.93 11.28 0.48
C ILE A 261 -5.42 11.51 0.55
N ALA A 262 -4.92 11.98 1.67
CA ALA A 262 -3.50 12.18 1.86
C ALA A 262 -2.72 10.88 1.56
N PRO A 263 -1.65 10.91 0.75
CA PRO A 263 -0.91 9.70 0.37
C PRO A 263 -0.40 8.90 1.58
N GLU A 264 0.01 9.57 2.63
CA GLU A 264 0.48 8.96 3.88
C GLU A 264 -0.62 8.18 4.62
N LEU A 265 -1.88 8.64 4.55
CA LEU A 265 -3.02 7.90 5.06
C LEU A 265 -3.41 6.77 4.10
N LEU A 266 -3.56 7.06 2.80
CA LEU A 266 -4.03 6.07 1.83
C LEU A 266 -3.08 4.87 1.75
N ILE A 267 -1.80 5.13 1.48
CA ILE A 267 -0.82 4.08 1.20
C ILE A 267 -0.20 3.53 2.48
N GLY A 268 0.26 4.42 3.38
CA GLY A 268 0.90 4.02 4.64
C GLY A 268 -0.08 3.56 5.72
N GLY A 269 -1.31 4.07 5.70
CA GLY A 269 -2.35 3.78 6.69
C GLY A 269 -3.39 2.77 6.21
N LEU A 270 -4.23 3.16 5.24
CA LEU A 270 -5.39 2.35 4.82
C LEU A 270 -4.99 1.05 4.13
N PHE A 271 -4.01 1.06 3.22
CA PHE A 271 -3.54 -0.20 2.60
C PHE A 271 -3.00 -1.16 3.67
N ARG A 272 -2.24 -0.63 4.63
CA ARG A 272 -1.75 -1.41 5.77
C ARG A 272 -2.91 -1.94 6.62
N LEU A 273 -3.89 -1.13 6.96
CA LEU A 273 -5.07 -1.54 7.74
C LEU A 273 -5.83 -2.70 7.08
N MET A 274 -5.88 -2.71 5.74
CA MET A 274 -6.52 -3.77 4.95
C MET A 274 -5.65 -5.01 4.75
N GLY A 275 -4.46 -5.06 5.33
CA GLY A 275 -3.61 -6.25 5.33
C GLY A 275 -2.42 -6.24 4.38
N ALA A 276 -2.02 -5.08 3.84
CA ALA A 276 -0.78 -5.00 3.08
C ALA A 276 0.44 -5.24 3.97
N ASP A 277 1.21 -6.28 3.68
CA ASP A 277 2.50 -6.56 4.32
C ASP A 277 3.62 -5.67 3.79
N ALA A 278 3.45 -5.14 2.58
CA ALA A 278 4.33 -4.17 1.96
C ALA A 278 3.53 -3.14 1.16
N VAL A 279 3.95 -1.88 1.20
CA VAL A 279 3.29 -0.77 0.50
C VAL A 279 4.26 -0.08 -0.44
N ILE A 280 3.93 -0.10 -1.73
CA ILE A 280 4.72 0.54 -2.78
C ILE A 280 4.26 1.99 -2.92
N PHE A 281 5.22 2.92 -3.02
CA PHE A 281 4.91 4.34 -3.20
C PHE A 281 5.99 5.08 -3.99
N PRO A 282 5.65 6.21 -4.64
CA PRO A 282 6.63 7.06 -5.31
C PRO A 282 7.64 7.66 -4.33
N SER A 283 8.93 7.47 -4.58
CA SER A 283 10.00 8.11 -3.80
C SER A 283 10.21 9.56 -4.22
N PHE A 284 10.71 10.39 -3.29
CA PHE A 284 11.14 11.75 -3.59
C PHE A 284 12.28 11.79 -4.62
N GLY A 285 12.37 12.88 -5.37
CA GLY A 285 13.35 13.03 -6.45
C GLY A 285 13.13 12.07 -7.63
N GLY A 286 12.03 11.33 -7.65
CA GLY A 286 11.58 10.53 -8.77
C GLY A 286 10.60 11.27 -9.69
N ARG A 287 9.94 10.54 -10.58
CA ARG A 287 9.09 11.11 -11.64
C ARG A 287 7.68 11.54 -11.18
N PHE A 288 7.28 11.27 -9.92
CA PHE A 288 5.90 11.50 -9.45
C PHE A 288 5.73 12.69 -8.50
N GLY A 289 6.79 13.43 -8.21
CA GLY A 289 6.71 14.71 -7.50
C GLY A 289 6.37 14.62 -6.00
N TYR A 290 6.44 13.47 -5.35
CA TYR A 290 6.27 13.40 -3.90
C TYR A 290 7.41 14.10 -3.17
N SER A 291 7.07 14.90 -2.15
CA SER A 291 8.06 15.61 -1.34
C SER A 291 8.79 14.65 -0.38
N PRO A 292 10.03 14.99 0.05
CA PRO A 292 10.70 14.21 1.10
C PRO A 292 9.86 14.10 2.38
N ALA A 293 9.14 15.15 2.76
CA ALA A 293 8.28 15.15 3.93
C ALA A 293 7.13 14.13 3.79
N THR A 294 6.44 14.11 2.66
CA THR A 294 5.38 13.14 2.35
C THR A 294 5.94 11.70 2.37
N CYS A 295 7.07 11.46 1.72
CA CYS A 295 7.72 10.15 1.68
C CYS A 295 8.13 9.66 3.07
N ARG A 296 8.63 10.56 3.93
CA ARG A 296 8.98 10.23 5.32
C ARG A 296 7.75 9.82 6.13
N ARG A 297 6.66 10.62 6.09
CA ARG A 297 5.40 10.30 6.78
C ARG A 297 4.82 8.98 6.28
N LEU A 298 4.86 8.73 4.97
CA LEU A 298 4.41 7.48 4.35
C LEU A 298 5.15 6.26 4.92
N ALA A 299 6.49 6.32 4.94
CA ALA A 299 7.32 5.27 5.49
C ALA A 299 7.11 5.07 7.01
N VAL A 300 6.94 6.17 7.76
CA VAL A 300 6.64 6.11 9.20
C VAL A 300 5.29 5.43 9.45
N ASN A 301 4.24 5.83 8.71
CA ASN A 301 2.91 5.24 8.88
C ASN A 301 2.90 3.75 8.51
N ALA A 302 3.61 3.35 7.44
CA ALA A 302 3.74 1.94 7.06
C ALA A 302 4.42 1.11 8.16
N ARG A 303 5.52 1.63 8.73
CA ARG A 303 6.32 0.95 9.77
C ARG A 303 5.75 1.06 11.18
N ARG A 304 4.70 1.86 11.38
CA ARG A 304 4.09 1.98 12.69
C ARG A 304 3.67 0.60 13.17
N SER A 305 4.26 0.16 14.28
CA SER A 305 3.94 -1.10 14.92
C SER A 305 3.49 -0.82 16.35
N ASP A 306 2.43 -1.45 16.74
CA ASP A 306 1.92 -1.46 18.11
C ASP A 306 1.25 -2.82 18.35
N ASP A 307 0.70 -3.03 19.56
CA ASP A 307 0.04 -4.28 19.92
C ASP A 307 -1.17 -4.63 19.06
N ARG A 308 -1.64 -3.68 18.23
CA ARG A 308 -2.81 -3.83 17.36
C ARG A 308 -2.49 -4.31 15.96
N MET A 309 -1.38 -3.86 15.37
CA MET A 309 -1.03 -4.17 13.97
C MET A 309 0.49 -4.22 13.77
N LYS A 310 0.96 -5.21 13.00
CA LYS A 310 2.36 -5.32 12.59
C LYS A 310 2.78 -4.17 11.65
N ALA A 311 4.09 -3.93 11.58
CA ALA A 311 4.69 -3.03 10.60
C ALA A 311 4.58 -3.62 9.18
N ALA A 312 4.15 -2.80 8.22
CA ALA A 312 4.26 -3.08 6.79
C ALA A 312 5.59 -2.56 6.24
N LEU A 313 6.17 -3.27 5.28
CA LEU A 313 7.42 -2.89 4.62
C LEU A 313 7.19 -1.70 3.66
N PRO A 314 7.82 -0.54 3.87
CA PRO A 314 7.78 0.55 2.90
C PRO A 314 8.64 0.21 1.68
N VAL A 315 8.09 0.45 0.49
CA VAL A 315 8.73 0.14 -0.79
C VAL A 315 8.80 1.39 -1.66
N PRO A 316 9.79 2.28 -1.44
CA PRO A 316 9.99 3.43 -2.31
C PRO A 316 10.38 3.00 -3.72
N ALA A 317 9.73 3.62 -4.73
CA ALA A 317 9.87 3.28 -6.14
C ALA A 317 9.77 4.52 -7.04
N GLY A 318 9.85 4.34 -8.35
CA GLY A 318 9.52 5.38 -9.32
C GLY A 318 10.62 6.40 -9.61
N GLY A 319 11.61 6.02 -10.38
CA GLY A 319 12.75 6.88 -10.76
C GLY A 319 13.98 6.67 -9.91
N MET A 320 14.02 5.55 -9.18
CA MET A 320 15.19 5.12 -8.43
C MET A 320 16.29 4.62 -9.35
N THR A 321 17.54 4.91 -9.01
CA THR A 321 18.76 4.43 -9.70
C THR A 321 19.72 3.78 -8.73
N VAL A 322 20.65 2.97 -9.25
CA VAL A 322 21.66 2.31 -8.41
C VAL A 322 22.58 3.32 -7.73
N GLU A 323 22.89 4.44 -8.40
CA GLU A 323 23.74 5.51 -7.88
C GLU A 323 23.13 6.21 -6.65
N ARG A 324 21.80 6.25 -6.56
CA ARG A 324 21.08 6.87 -5.44
C ARG A 324 20.86 5.92 -4.25
N THR A 325 21.35 4.68 -4.33
CA THR A 325 21.12 3.68 -3.27
C THR A 325 21.50 4.20 -1.89
N ARG A 326 22.68 4.82 -1.74
CA ARG A 326 23.15 5.37 -0.47
C ARG A 326 22.22 6.47 0.05
N GLU A 327 21.90 7.48 -0.78
CA GLU A 327 20.99 8.58 -0.43
C GLU A 327 19.64 8.06 0.07
N ILE A 328 19.09 7.07 -0.62
CA ILE A 328 17.80 6.50 -0.30
C ILE A 328 17.82 5.69 0.99
N LEU A 329 18.89 4.94 1.23
CA LEU A 329 19.06 4.17 2.47
C LEU A 329 19.33 5.07 3.68
N ASP A 330 20.11 6.15 3.50
CA ASP A 330 20.32 7.18 4.55
C ASP A 330 18.99 7.84 4.94
N PHE A 331 18.05 7.94 3.99
CA PHE A 331 16.75 8.55 4.23
C PHE A 331 15.72 7.59 4.87
N TYR A 332 15.60 6.34 4.36
CA TYR A 332 14.55 5.41 4.78
C TYR A 332 15.02 4.40 5.84
N GLY A 333 16.32 4.12 5.94
CA GLY A 333 16.88 3.10 6.81
C GLY A 333 16.72 1.67 6.28
N GLU A 334 17.07 0.70 7.11
CA GLU A 334 17.13 -0.72 6.74
C GLU A 334 15.75 -1.38 6.56
N ASP A 335 14.74 -0.94 7.34
CA ASP A 335 13.40 -1.50 7.24
C ASP A 335 12.64 -0.92 6.05
N THR A 336 13.22 -1.17 4.87
CA THR A 336 12.70 -0.74 3.58
C THR A 336 13.10 -1.73 2.49
N MET A 337 12.37 -1.74 1.37
CA MET A 337 12.76 -2.41 0.14
C MET A 337 12.97 -1.38 -0.97
N LEU A 338 14.19 -1.24 -1.47
CA LEU A 338 14.46 -0.39 -2.62
C LEU A 338 13.98 -1.08 -3.90
N LEU A 339 13.05 -0.43 -4.62
CA LEU A 339 12.52 -0.96 -5.87
C LEU A 339 13.05 -0.16 -7.06
N ILE A 340 14.01 -0.73 -7.80
CA ILE A 340 14.55 -0.15 -9.03
C ILE A 340 13.94 -0.88 -10.23
N GLY A 341 13.17 -0.18 -11.06
CA GLY A 341 12.53 -0.73 -12.26
C GLY A 341 13.32 -0.39 -13.53
N GLY A 342 12.79 0.53 -14.34
CA GLY A 342 13.30 0.86 -15.67
C GLY A 342 14.80 1.20 -15.74
N ASN A 343 15.36 1.82 -14.72
CA ASN A 343 16.80 2.14 -14.70
C ASN A 343 17.67 0.87 -14.73
N LEU A 344 17.32 -0.14 -13.92
CA LEU A 344 18.02 -1.43 -13.92
C LEU A 344 17.92 -2.13 -15.28
N LEU A 345 16.74 -2.04 -15.93
CA LEU A 345 16.48 -2.66 -17.23
C LEU A 345 17.24 -2.01 -18.40
N MET A 346 17.76 -0.79 -18.22
CA MET A 346 18.61 -0.14 -19.23
C MET A 346 19.91 -0.93 -19.48
N ALA A 347 20.31 -1.79 -18.57
CA ALA A 347 21.48 -2.66 -18.69
C ALA A 347 21.34 -3.76 -19.76
N ARG A 348 20.11 -4.03 -20.27
CA ARG A 348 19.84 -5.03 -21.33
C ARG A 348 20.54 -6.36 -21.06
N ASP A 349 21.46 -6.78 -21.93
CA ASP A 349 22.21 -8.04 -21.80
C ASP A 349 23.11 -8.10 -20.56
N GLN A 350 23.38 -6.96 -19.93
CA GLN A 350 24.17 -6.85 -18.70
C GLN A 350 23.28 -6.85 -17.43
N ILE A 351 22.01 -7.19 -17.54
CA ILE A 351 21.03 -7.10 -16.45
C ILE A 351 21.47 -7.85 -15.18
N THR A 352 22.04 -9.04 -15.30
CA THR A 352 22.56 -9.80 -14.16
C THR A 352 23.67 -9.03 -13.43
N ARG A 353 24.64 -8.50 -14.16
CA ARG A 353 25.75 -7.73 -13.59
C ARG A 353 25.28 -6.43 -12.93
N GLU A 354 24.36 -5.73 -13.55
CA GLU A 354 23.82 -4.48 -12.98
C GLU A 354 22.96 -4.77 -11.74
N THR A 355 22.25 -5.88 -11.73
CA THR A 355 21.53 -6.38 -10.56
C THR A 355 22.49 -6.71 -9.42
N GLU A 356 23.61 -7.40 -9.69
CA GLU A 356 24.65 -7.65 -8.69
C GLU A 356 25.26 -6.36 -8.15
N ARG A 357 25.48 -5.35 -9.01
CA ARG A 357 25.96 -4.03 -8.58
C ARG A 357 24.98 -3.39 -7.59
N PHE A 358 23.70 -3.45 -7.88
CA PHE A 358 22.64 -2.93 -7.02
C PHE A 358 22.58 -3.67 -5.68
N THR A 359 22.52 -5.00 -5.69
CA THR A 359 22.42 -5.80 -4.46
C THR A 359 23.64 -5.63 -3.57
N ARG A 360 24.84 -5.52 -4.14
CA ARG A 360 26.09 -5.19 -3.41
C ARG A 360 26.07 -3.79 -2.82
N ALA A 361 25.56 -2.79 -3.57
CA ALA A 361 25.45 -1.42 -3.06
C ALA A 361 24.55 -1.34 -1.82
N VAL A 362 23.44 -2.10 -1.80
CA VAL A 362 22.57 -2.20 -0.63
C VAL A 362 23.23 -2.97 0.52
N ALA A 363 23.89 -4.09 0.22
CA ALA A 363 24.55 -4.91 1.26
C ALA A 363 25.70 -4.16 1.95
N ASN A 364 26.42 -3.31 1.23
CA ASN A 364 27.59 -2.57 1.74
C ASN A 364 27.21 -1.24 2.41
N HIS A 365 25.94 -0.85 2.43
CA HIS A 365 25.53 0.45 2.99
C HIS A 365 25.96 0.64 4.44
N ASN A 366 25.86 -0.40 5.27
CA ASN A 366 26.17 -0.35 6.71
C ASN A 366 27.65 -0.63 7.03
N LEU A 367 28.48 -0.90 6.02
CA LEU A 367 29.91 -1.20 6.22
C LEU A 367 30.82 0.04 6.02
N GLY A 368 30.25 1.19 5.72
CA GLY A 368 30.91 2.49 5.56
C GLY A 368 30.28 3.55 6.40
#